data_e40eab62e4cd30ccfdc75464f812bcb3
#
_entry.id   e40eab62e4cd30ccfdc75464f812bcb3
#
_cell.length_a   1.000
_cell.length_b   1.000
_cell.length_c   1.000
_cell.angle_alpha   90.00
_cell.angle_beta   90.00
_cell.angle_gamma   90.00
#
_symmetry.space_group_name_H-M   'P 1'
#
loop_
_entity.id
_entity.type
_entity.pdbx_description
1 polymer ?
#
loop_
_entity_poly.entity_id
_entity_poly.type
_entity_poly.pdbx_seq_one_letter_code
_entity_poly.pdbx_strand_id
1 'polypeptide(L)'
;MERKKAGEEMLNAGILLEMIKELEQEAELHSICVLEEGKTVFEGAWAPYSLRVPQMMHSLSKTGTSLCVGMAVSEGKLFLDDYMLDYLRDELPVTYDTTLEKITIRDLLTMQAGSTFCANNVWFTRLTKDWETTWLGQKRNADEIGNGFHYDSGCSYTLSVIVSKVMGKTCLELLKERVFSKMDLPEINWLSSPEGYNTGGWGMYLTAPWIAALGWLIKQNGMWNGEQLVSAEWISDMVKPRVQIPEAAGHAIDSYGYQVKTGEKIFAAEGAFGQFMIGFREIPVVIGITSGTASEKIADICQKYILKAVEAPKSTEEERTALRKKEADLCLPMPDGEDVPEELYWKVKG
;
A
#
# COMPACT_ATOMS: atom_id res chain seq x y z
N MET A 1 14.62 -9.64 5.65
CA MET A 1 14.67 -10.57 4.46
C MET A 1 16.12 -10.95 4.18
N GLU A 2 16.34 -12.11 3.54
CA GLU A 2 17.66 -12.53 3.13
C GLU A 2 18.21 -11.60 2.04
N ARG A 3 19.53 -11.39 2.03
CA ARG A 3 20.20 -10.58 1.00
C ARG A 3 20.63 -11.46 -0.17
N LYS A 4 20.50 -10.95 -1.40
CA LYS A 4 20.98 -11.63 -2.60
C LYS A 4 22.49 -11.62 -2.63
N LYS A 5 23.12 -12.76 -3.04
CA LYS A 5 24.57 -12.87 -3.10
C LYS A 5 25.13 -12.04 -4.26
N ALA A 6 26.30 -11.47 -4.04
CA ALA A 6 26.97 -10.68 -5.06
C ALA A 6 27.25 -11.49 -6.34
N GLY A 7 26.87 -10.93 -7.47
CA GLY A 7 27.01 -11.54 -8.80
C GLY A 7 25.84 -12.45 -9.21
N GLU A 8 24.87 -12.71 -8.31
CA GLU A 8 23.63 -13.43 -8.61
C GLU A 8 22.50 -12.46 -9.01
N GLU A 9 22.70 -11.14 -8.86
CA GLU A 9 21.70 -10.13 -9.19
C GLU A 9 21.42 -10.09 -10.69
N MET A 10 20.15 -10.01 -11.05
CA MET A 10 19.68 -9.78 -12.42
C MET A 10 19.79 -8.29 -12.78
N LEU A 11 19.49 -7.42 -11.81
CA LEU A 11 19.51 -5.98 -11.99
C LEU A 11 20.95 -5.44 -12.09
N ASN A 12 21.21 -4.61 -13.10
CA ASN A 12 22.51 -3.94 -13.23
C ASN A 12 22.70 -2.88 -12.12
N ALA A 13 23.76 -3.03 -11.33
CA ALA A 13 24.06 -2.20 -10.16
C ALA A 13 24.35 -0.73 -10.52
N GLY A 14 24.99 -0.47 -11.66
CA GLY A 14 25.24 0.90 -12.13
C GLY A 14 23.96 1.63 -12.45
N ILE A 15 23.01 0.95 -13.11
CA ILE A 15 21.70 1.51 -13.45
C ILE A 15 20.82 1.69 -12.22
N LEU A 16 20.89 0.78 -11.24
CA LEU A 16 20.23 0.99 -9.94
C LEU A 16 20.77 2.24 -9.24
N LEU A 17 22.08 2.45 -9.28
CA LEU A 17 22.68 3.65 -8.70
C LEU A 17 22.23 4.94 -9.41
N GLU A 18 22.05 4.90 -10.75
CA GLU A 18 21.45 6.01 -11.51
C GLU A 18 20.01 6.28 -11.06
N MET A 19 19.20 5.23 -10.89
CA MET A 19 17.81 5.34 -10.37
C MET A 19 17.78 6.05 -9.02
N ILE A 20 18.61 5.63 -8.08
CA ILE A 20 18.67 6.22 -6.75
C ILE A 20 19.03 7.71 -6.82
N LYS A 21 20.01 8.06 -7.66
CA LYS A 21 20.41 9.47 -7.86
C LYS A 21 19.28 10.33 -8.47
N GLU A 22 18.51 9.80 -9.42
CA GLU A 22 17.38 10.52 -10.00
C GLU A 22 16.24 10.66 -8.97
N LEU A 23 15.98 9.62 -8.17
CA LEU A 23 15.01 9.69 -7.08
C LEU A 23 15.41 10.71 -6.00
N GLU A 24 16.69 10.82 -5.65
CA GLU A 24 17.21 11.83 -4.71
C GLU A 24 17.03 13.28 -5.22
N GLN A 25 16.98 13.47 -6.53
CA GLN A 25 16.72 14.79 -7.13
C GLN A 25 15.24 15.12 -7.21
N GLU A 26 14.39 14.10 -7.33
CA GLU A 26 12.94 14.26 -7.49
C GLU A 26 12.20 14.36 -6.14
N ALA A 27 12.68 13.68 -5.10
CA ALA A 27 11.96 13.55 -3.84
C ALA A 27 12.88 13.59 -2.61
N GLU A 28 12.35 14.07 -1.49
CA GLU A 28 12.97 13.91 -0.17
C GLU A 28 12.79 12.46 0.29
N LEU A 29 13.73 11.58 -0.12
CA LEU A 29 13.70 10.17 0.27
C LEU A 29 14.00 10.00 1.76
N HIS A 30 13.19 9.19 2.44
CA HIS A 30 13.44 8.78 3.82
C HIS A 30 14.09 7.40 3.86
N SER A 31 13.52 6.42 3.16
CA SER A 31 14.12 5.10 3.03
C SER A 31 13.65 4.38 1.76
N ILE A 32 14.44 3.41 1.32
CA ILE A 32 14.15 2.56 0.17
C ILE A 32 14.58 1.12 0.45
N CYS A 33 13.84 0.15 -0.08
CA CYS A 33 14.23 -1.25 -0.13
C CYS A 33 13.86 -1.82 -1.51
N VAL A 34 14.82 -2.41 -2.21
CA VAL A 34 14.65 -3.07 -3.51
C VAL A 34 14.83 -4.56 -3.33
N LEU A 35 13.80 -5.32 -3.67
CA LEU A 35 13.82 -6.78 -3.68
C LEU A 35 13.88 -7.30 -5.10
N GLU A 36 14.69 -8.32 -5.31
CA GLU A 36 14.72 -9.15 -6.50
C GLU A 36 14.57 -10.61 -6.07
N GLU A 37 13.57 -11.32 -6.62
CA GLU A 37 13.23 -12.70 -6.22
C GLU A 37 13.02 -12.88 -4.70
N GLY A 38 12.45 -11.86 -4.04
CA GLY A 38 12.21 -11.84 -2.60
C GLY A 38 13.43 -11.60 -1.72
N LYS A 39 14.59 -11.33 -2.32
CA LYS A 39 15.83 -11.04 -1.61
C LYS A 39 16.25 -9.60 -1.81
N THR A 40 16.81 -8.99 -0.77
CA THR A 40 17.30 -7.61 -0.83
C THR A 40 18.50 -7.48 -1.74
N VAL A 41 18.42 -6.58 -2.73
CA VAL A 41 19.56 -6.19 -3.60
C VAL A 41 20.10 -4.82 -3.26
N PHE A 42 19.23 -3.94 -2.74
CA PHE A 42 19.60 -2.62 -2.22
C PHE A 42 18.62 -2.17 -1.14
N GLU A 43 19.14 -1.57 -0.09
CA GLU A 43 18.34 -0.87 0.92
C GLU A 43 19.13 0.30 1.51
N GLY A 44 18.45 1.35 1.92
CA GLY A 44 19.08 2.51 2.50
C GLY A 44 18.08 3.46 3.15
N ALA A 45 18.56 4.26 4.10
CA ALA A 45 17.80 5.32 4.72
C ALA A 45 18.64 6.60 4.81
N TRP A 46 18.04 7.72 4.47
CA TRP A 46 18.65 9.04 4.55
C TRP A 46 18.46 9.62 5.96
N ALA A 47 19.55 10.09 6.57
CA ALA A 47 19.47 10.72 7.89
C ALA A 47 18.47 11.90 7.91
N PRO A 48 17.62 12.02 8.95
CA PRO A 48 17.63 11.30 10.23
C PRO A 48 16.79 10.00 10.24
N TYR A 49 16.32 9.51 9.10
CA TYR A 49 15.44 8.36 8.99
C TYR A 49 16.18 7.02 9.12
N SER A 50 15.43 5.94 9.37
CA SER A 50 15.97 4.60 9.59
C SER A 50 15.09 3.54 8.92
N LEU A 51 15.72 2.45 8.47
CA LEU A 51 15.02 1.26 7.96
C LEU A 51 14.23 0.50 9.05
N ARG A 52 14.39 0.85 10.32
CA ARG A 52 13.77 0.19 11.47
C ARG A 52 12.60 0.97 12.06
N VAL A 53 12.49 2.27 11.77
CA VAL A 53 11.43 3.13 12.31
C VAL A 53 10.26 3.19 11.32
N PRO A 54 9.08 2.64 11.71
CA PRO A 54 7.90 2.70 10.84
C PRO A 54 7.42 4.13 10.63
N GLN A 55 7.00 4.44 9.43
CA GLN A 55 6.40 5.71 9.05
C GLN A 55 4.93 5.50 8.66
N MET A 56 4.13 6.57 8.74
CA MET A 56 2.73 6.52 8.33
C MET A 56 2.61 6.32 6.82
N MET A 57 1.90 5.29 6.43
CA MET A 57 1.72 4.89 5.04
C MET A 57 0.69 5.69 4.28
N HIS A 58 -0.07 6.55 4.96
CA HIS A 58 -1.17 7.25 4.30
C HIS A 58 -2.01 6.27 3.46
N SER A 59 -2.33 6.63 2.22
CA SER A 59 -3.21 5.84 1.35
C SER A 59 -2.66 4.47 0.92
N LEU A 60 -1.36 4.20 1.09
CA LEU A 60 -0.81 2.85 0.89
C LEU A 60 -1.49 1.84 1.85
N SER A 61 -2.01 2.29 2.98
CA SER A 61 -2.80 1.47 3.93
C SER A 61 -4.01 0.77 3.27
N LYS A 62 -4.58 1.33 2.20
CA LYS A 62 -5.70 0.76 1.44
C LYS A 62 -5.42 -0.65 0.93
N THR A 63 -4.16 -0.96 0.64
CA THR A 63 -3.72 -2.30 0.27
C THR A 63 -4.04 -3.33 1.35
N GLY A 64 -3.83 -2.97 2.61
CA GLY A 64 -4.20 -3.82 3.75
C GLY A 64 -5.70 -4.08 3.81
N THR A 65 -6.52 -3.05 3.58
CA THR A 65 -8.00 -3.19 3.50
C THR A 65 -8.40 -4.13 2.39
N SER A 66 -7.79 -4.00 1.20
CA SER A 66 -8.05 -4.91 0.07
C SER A 66 -7.72 -6.36 0.41
N LEU A 67 -6.59 -6.63 1.06
CA LEU A 67 -6.23 -7.98 1.49
C LEU A 67 -7.28 -8.56 2.46
N CYS A 68 -7.79 -7.75 3.39
CA CYS A 68 -8.84 -8.17 4.33
C CYS A 68 -10.18 -8.45 3.63
N VAL A 69 -10.57 -7.61 2.65
CA VAL A 69 -11.74 -7.88 1.79
C VAL A 69 -11.56 -9.21 1.06
N GLY A 70 -10.37 -9.45 0.51
CA GLY A 70 -10.06 -10.71 -0.15
C GLY A 70 -10.20 -11.94 0.74
N MET A 71 -9.81 -11.84 2.00
CA MET A 71 -10.01 -12.91 2.97
C MET A 71 -11.50 -13.16 3.22
N ALA A 72 -12.31 -12.09 3.39
CA ALA A 72 -13.75 -12.21 3.60
C ALA A 72 -14.46 -12.82 2.38
N VAL A 73 -14.05 -12.41 1.16
CA VAL A 73 -14.58 -12.97 -0.11
C VAL A 73 -14.21 -14.45 -0.23
N SER A 74 -12.96 -14.81 0.04
CA SER A 74 -12.49 -16.20 -0.05
C SER A 74 -13.18 -17.13 0.96
N GLU A 75 -13.68 -16.60 2.08
CA GLU A 75 -14.47 -17.35 3.06
C GLU A 75 -15.99 -17.34 2.76
N GLY A 76 -16.42 -16.72 1.66
CA GLY A 76 -17.83 -16.61 1.30
C GLY A 76 -18.67 -15.76 2.26
N LYS A 77 -18.03 -14.84 3.01
CA LYS A 77 -18.69 -13.93 3.96
C LYS A 77 -19.02 -12.57 3.37
N LEU A 78 -18.47 -12.28 2.19
CA LEU A 78 -18.64 -11.03 1.46
C LEU A 78 -18.58 -11.33 -0.03
N PHE A 79 -19.47 -10.73 -0.82
CA PHE A 79 -19.46 -10.88 -2.27
C PHE A 79 -19.34 -9.50 -2.93
N LEU A 80 -18.64 -9.44 -4.08
CA LEU A 80 -18.35 -8.17 -4.75
C LEU A 80 -19.60 -7.44 -5.25
N ASP A 81 -20.62 -8.19 -5.60
CA ASP A 81 -21.87 -7.68 -6.16
C ASP A 81 -22.96 -7.47 -5.10
N ASP A 82 -22.65 -7.75 -3.81
CA ASP A 82 -23.52 -7.41 -2.71
C ASP A 82 -23.64 -5.88 -2.56
N TYR A 83 -24.79 -5.42 -2.16
CA TYR A 83 -24.99 -4.02 -1.86
C TYR A 83 -24.36 -3.65 -0.51
N MET A 84 -23.66 -2.53 -0.47
CA MET A 84 -23.04 -2.00 0.74
C MET A 84 -24.01 -1.95 1.92
N LEU A 85 -25.24 -1.55 1.69
CA LEU A 85 -26.25 -1.41 2.74
C LEU A 85 -26.77 -2.74 3.30
N ASP A 86 -26.48 -3.89 2.70
CA ASP A 86 -26.79 -5.19 3.28
C ASP A 86 -26.00 -5.43 4.57
N TYR A 87 -24.90 -4.74 4.76
CA TYR A 87 -24.00 -4.80 5.91
C TYR A 87 -24.09 -3.60 6.86
N LEU A 88 -24.69 -2.48 6.43
CA LEU A 88 -24.59 -1.17 7.11
C LEU A 88 -25.94 -0.52 7.42
N ARG A 89 -27.05 -1.25 7.32
CA ARG A 89 -28.37 -0.65 7.58
C ARG A 89 -28.51 -0.02 8.96
N ASP A 90 -27.85 -0.59 9.96
CA ASP A 90 -27.86 -0.08 11.33
C ASP A 90 -27.03 1.21 11.51
N GLU A 91 -26.16 1.52 10.56
CA GLU A 91 -25.32 2.72 10.55
C GLU A 91 -25.94 3.89 9.79
N LEU A 92 -27.10 3.68 9.15
CA LEU A 92 -27.74 4.73 8.36
C LEU A 92 -28.23 5.89 9.23
N PRO A 93 -27.99 7.15 8.81
CA PRO A 93 -28.65 8.28 9.44
C PRO A 93 -30.18 8.22 9.21
N VAL A 94 -30.95 8.92 10.04
CA VAL A 94 -32.42 8.96 9.94
C VAL A 94 -32.92 9.34 8.55
N THR A 95 -32.17 10.21 7.87
CA THR A 95 -32.40 10.57 6.47
C THR A 95 -31.09 10.37 5.70
N TYR A 96 -31.15 9.65 4.60
CA TYR A 96 -30.00 9.38 3.73
C TYR A 96 -30.37 9.49 2.26
N ASP A 97 -29.36 9.60 1.42
CA ASP A 97 -29.53 9.60 -0.03
C ASP A 97 -29.80 8.15 -0.51
N THR A 98 -30.99 7.89 -1.05
CA THR A 98 -31.38 6.53 -1.51
C THR A 98 -30.51 5.99 -2.63
N THR A 99 -29.65 6.80 -3.24
CA THR A 99 -28.63 6.32 -4.19
C THR A 99 -27.63 5.37 -3.53
N LEU A 100 -27.44 5.45 -2.20
CA LEU A 100 -26.61 4.49 -1.45
C LEU A 100 -27.07 3.03 -1.62
N GLU A 101 -28.36 2.80 -1.87
CA GLU A 101 -28.92 1.45 -2.07
C GLU A 101 -28.39 0.74 -3.32
N LYS A 102 -27.72 1.48 -4.21
CA LYS A 102 -27.16 0.96 -5.46
C LYS A 102 -25.66 0.66 -5.40
N ILE A 103 -24.97 1.14 -4.35
CA ILE A 103 -23.53 0.99 -4.22
C ILE A 103 -23.19 -0.44 -3.81
N THR A 104 -22.35 -1.09 -4.62
CA THR A 104 -21.86 -2.44 -4.34
C THR A 104 -20.49 -2.41 -3.63
N ILE A 105 -20.08 -3.56 -3.10
CA ILE A 105 -18.72 -3.75 -2.55
C ILE A 105 -17.66 -3.48 -3.63
N ARG A 106 -17.94 -3.86 -4.88
CA ARG A 106 -17.08 -3.58 -6.03
C ARG A 106 -16.89 -2.10 -6.25
N ASP A 107 -17.95 -1.30 -6.17
CA ASP A 107 -17.90 0.15 -6.35
C ASP A 107 -17.04 0.84 -5.28
N LEU A 108 -17.11 0.36 -4.03
CA LEU A 108 -16.24 0.83 -2.95
C LEU A 108 -14.76 0.50 -3.24
N LEU A 109 -14.48 -0.73 -3.70
CA LEU A 109 -13.12 -1.19 -4.02
C LEU A 109 -12.49 -0.40 -5.17
N THR A 110 -13.30 0.02 -6.14
CA THR A 110 -12.85 0.71 -7.36
C THR A 110 -13.00 2.22 -7.32
N MET A 111 -13.37 2.80 -6.15
CA MET A 111 -13.61 4.25 -6.02
C MET A 111 -14.73 4.79 -6.93
N GLN A 112 -15.79 4.01 -7.10
CA GLN A 112 -16.93 4.33 -7.96
C GLN A 112 -18.25 4.48 -7.17
N ALA A 113 -18.16 4.89 -5.91
CA ALA A 113 -19.33 5.09 -5.04
C ALA A 113 -20.10 6.39 -5.29
N GLY A 114 -19.83 7.11 -6.38
CA GLY A 114 -20.47 8.38 -6.71
C GLY A 114 -20.19 9.49 -5.70
N SER A 115 -19.07 9.45 -4.99
CA SER A 115 -18.69 10.47 -4.01
C SER A 115 -18.54 11.84 -4.66
N THR A 116 -19.08 12.88 -4.04
CA THR A 116 -18.97 14.26 -4.52
C THR A 116 -17.82 15.04 -3.89
N PHE A 117 -17.10 14.42 -2.96
CA PHE A 117 -15.91 14.97 -2.30
C PHE A 117 -15.03 13.81 -1.80
N CYS A 118 -13.77 14.09 -1.53
CA CYS A 118 -12.86 13.11 -0.92
C CYS A 118 -12.95 13.21 0.61
N ALA A 119 -13.56 12.23 1.26
CA ALA A 119 -13.49 12.05 2.70
C ALA A 119 -12.10 11.49 3.07
N ASN A 120 -11.12 12.37 3.24
CA ASN A 120 -9.75 12.01 3.60
C ASN A 120 -9.53 11.98 5.12
N ASN A 121 -8.31 11.66 5.55
CA ASN A 121 -7.95 11.63 6.96
C ASN A 121 -8.24 12.96 7.67
N VAL A 122 -8.00 14.11 7.04
CA VAL A 122 -8.24 15.43 7.64
C VAL A 122 -9.73 15.65 7.88
N TRP A 123 -10.60 15.15 6.99
CA TRP A 123 -12.05 15.24 7.17
C TRP A 123 -12.51 14.37 8.34
N PHE A 124 -12.12 13.10 8.37
CA PHE A 124 -12.50 12.17 9.42
C PHE A 124 -11.98 12.55 10.80
N THR A 125 -10.73 13.00 10.91
CA THR A 125 -10.12 13.37 12.20
C THR A 125 -10.76 14.58 12.87
N ARG A 126 -11.61 15.34 12.16
CA ARG A 126 -12.44 16.40 12.74
C ARG A 126 -13.71 15.87 13.42
N LEU A 127 -14.07 14.62 13.16
CA LEU A 127 -15.23 13.96 13.75
C LEU A 127 -14.78 13.27 15.04
N THR A 128 -15.57 13.41 16.10
CA THR A 128 -15.30 12.80 17.40
C THR A 128 -15.98 11.43 17.56
N LYS A 129 -16.93 11.12 16.68
CA LYS A 129 -17.72 9.88 16.65
C LYS A 129 -18.53 9.80 15.35
N ASP A 130 -19.21 8.69 15.16
CA ASP A 130 -20.19 8.47 14.09
C ASP A 130 -19.59 8.66 12.68
N TRP A 131 -18.34 8.16 12.48
CA TRP A 131 -17.63 8.34 11.23
C TRP A 131 -18.36 7.71 10.05
N GLU A 132 -18.83 6.46 10.21
CA GLU A 132 -19.54 5.76 9.14
C GLU A 132 -20.89 6.43 8.85
N THR A 133 -21.69 6.67 9.87
CA THR A 133 -23.00 7.37 9.73
C THR A 133 -22.84 8.74 9.07
N THR A 134 -21.77 9.48 9.42
CA THR A 134 -21.50 10.79 8.85
C THR A 134 -21.10 10.70 7.36
N TRP A 135 -20.31 9.68 6.98
CA TRP A 135 -19.96 9.46 5.57
C TRP A 135 -21.16 8.98 4.74
N LEU A 136 -21.99 8.07 5.30
CA LEU A 136 -23.23 7.63 4.67
C LEU A 136 -24.25 8.78 4.48
N GLY A 137 -24.23 9.78 5.36
CA GLY A 137 -25.05 10.98 5.24
C GLY A 137 -24.67 11.94 4.12
N GLN A 138 -23.55 11.71 3.41
CA GLN A 138 -23.13 12.60 2.33
C GLN A 138 -23.89 12.31 1.03
N LYS A 139 -24.12 13.37 0.23
CA LYS A 139 -24.74 13.24 -1.09
C LYS A 139 -23.85 12.46 -2.06
N ARG A 140 -24.48 11.76 -2.98
CA ARG A 140 -23.86 11.01 -4.06
C ARG A 140 -24.28 11.53 -5.42
N ASN A 141 -23.41 11.38 -6.42
CA ASN A 141 -23.78 11.53 -7.82
C ASN A 141 -24.23 10.17 -8.36
N ALA A 142 -25.54 10.00 -8.55
CA ALA A 142 -26.12 8.73 -8.95
C ALA A 142 -25.61 8.24 -10.32
N ASP A 143 -25.25 9.14 -11.21
CA ASP A 143 -24.78 8.80 -12.59
C ASP A 143 -23.32 8.30 -12.59
N GLU A 144 -22.57 8.54 -11.51
CA GLU A 144 -21.19 8.10 -11.36
C GLU A 144 -21.04 6.80 -10.57
N ILE A 145 -22.12 6.30 -9.95
CA ILE A 145 -22.07 5.00 -9.26
C ILE A 145 -21.81 3.89 -10.28
N GLY A 146 -20.72 3.14 -10.07
CA GLY A 146 -20.28 2.09 -10.98
C GLY A 146 -19.63 2.56 -12.29
N ASN A 147 -19.57 3.87 -12.56
CA ASN A 147 -19.10 4.42 -13.82
C ASN A 147 -17.96 5.44 -13.70
N GLY A 148 -18.03 6.35 -12.72
CA GLY A 148 -17.06 7.44 -12.54
C GLY A 148 -16.02 7.12 -11.46
N PHE A 149 -14.74 7.38 -11.74
CA PHE A 149 -13.69 7.32 -10.72
C PHE A 149 -13.68 8.60 -9.89
N HIS A 150 -13.89 8.46 -8.59
CA HIS A 150 -13.74 9.55 -7.64
C HIS A 150 -13.03 9.05 -6.38
N TYR A 151 -11.77 9.42 -6.23
CA TYR A 151 -10.94 8.94 -5.11
C TYR A 151 -11.48 9.42 -3.77
N ASP A 152 -11.92 8.49 -2.92
CA ASP A 152 -12.53 8.77 -1.63
C ASP A 152 -12.09 7.76 -0.57
N SER A 153 -11.37 8.21 0.47
CA SER A 153 -10.94 7.34 1.55
C SER A 153 -12.10 6.86 2.43
N GLY A 154 -13.28 7.47 2.31
CA GLY A 154 -14.51 6.97 2.90
C GLY A 154 -14.87 5.57 2.39
N CYS A 155 -14.71 5.31 1.09
CA CYS A 155 -14.91 3.96 0.53
C CYS A 155 -14.04 2.91 1.24
N SER A 156 -12.78 3.25 1.52
CA SER A 156 -11.85 2.34 2.19
C SER A 156 -12.18 2.16 3.67
N TYR A 157 -12.62 3.21 4.33
CA TYR A 157 -13.08 3.13 5.72
C TYR A 157 -14.33 2.25 5.83
N THR A 158 -15.32 2.47 4.98
CA THR A 158 -16.55 1.65 4.88
C THR A 158 -16.23 0.17 4.64
N LEU A 159 -15.29 -0.14 3.73
CA LEU A 159 -14.81 -1.51 3.55
C LEU A 159 -14.20 -2.10 4.83
N SER A 160 -13.42 -1.31 5.58
CA SER A 160 -12.85 -1.74 6.86
C SER A 160 -13.93 -2.02 7.91
N VAL A 161 -14.99 -1.21 7.97
CA VAL A 161 -16.16 -1.44 8.82
C VAL A 161 -16.87 -2.74 8.45
N ILE A 162 -17.19 -2.92 7.16
CA ILE A 162 -17.88 -4.12 6.65
C ILE A 162 -17.05 -5.37 6.95
N VAL A 163 -15.75 -5.37 6.63
CA VAL A 163 -14.86 -6.49 6.95
C VAL A 163 -14.89 -6.80 8.44
N SER A 164 -14.81 -5.79 9.29
CA SER A 164 -14.82 -5.99 10.74
C SER A 164 -16.12 -6.64 11.22
N LYS A 165 -17.27 -6.24 10.66
CA LYS A 165 -18.57 -6.83 10.97
C LYS A 165 -18.68 -8.29 10.52
N VAL A 166 -18.33 -8.60 9.27
CA VAL A 166 -18.50 -9.97 8.74
C VAL A 166 -17.45 -10.95 9.24
N MET A 167 -16.24 -10.47 9.57
CA MET A 167 -15.15 -11.31 10.06
C MET A 167 -15.08 -11.39 11.59
N GLY A 168 -15.74 -10.48 12.32
CA GLY A 168 -15.69 -10.40 13.78
C GLY A 168 -14.33 -9.93 14.32
N LYS A 169 -13.48 -9.34 13.48
CA LYS A 169 -12.13 -8.85 13.78
C LYS A 169 -11.83 -7.62 12.95
N THR A 170 -11.07 -6.68 13.50
CA THR A 170 -10.58 -5.54 12.74
C THR A 170 -9.62 -5.97 11.63
N CYS A 171 -9.42 -5.12 10.63
CA CYS A 171 -8.47 -5.40 9.55
C CYS A 171 -7.05 -5.68 10.09
N LEU A 172 -6.61 -4.92 11.09
CA LEU A 172 -5.29 -5.13 11.70
C LEU A 172 -5.19 -6.50 12.39
N GLU A 173 -6.21 -6.90 13.15
CA GLU A 173 -6.23 -8.22 13.81
C GLU A 173 -6.19 -9.36 12.79
N LEU A 174 -6.94 -9.24 11.68
CA LEU A 174 -6.92 -10.22 10.59
C LEU A 174 -5.53 -10.31 9.94
N LEU A 175 -4.94 -9.17 9.61
CA LEU A 175 -3.60 -9.14 9.00
C LEU A 175 -2.53 -9.65 9.96
N LYS A 176 -2.58 -9.29 11.25
CA LYS A 176 -1.65 -9.82 12.25
C LYS A 176 -1.72 -11.33 12.35
N GLU A 177 -2.94 -11.88 12.46
CA GLU A 177 -3.15 -13.31 12.62
C GLU A 177 -2.75 -14.12 11.38
N ARG A 178 -3.10 -13.65 10.18
CA ARG A 178 -3.05 -14.46 8.96
C ARG A 178 -1.88 -14.15 8.03
N VAL A 179 -1.33 -12.94 8.13
CA VAL A 179 -0.29 -12.45 7.21
C VAL A 179 0.97 -12.07 7.97
N PHE A 180 0.92 -11.06 8.83
CA PHE A 180 2.12 -10.47 9.40
C PHE A 180 2.87 -11.44 10.33
N SER A 181 2.17 -12.26 11.13
CA SER A 181 2.79 -13.31 11.94
C SER A 181 3.55 -14.36 11.12
N LYS A 182 3.08 -14.64 9.89
CA LYS A 182 3.71 -15.61 8.97
C LYS A 182 4.90 -15.01 8.22
N MET A 183 4.93 -13.69 8.12
CA MET A 183 6.00 -12.94 7.46
C MET A 183 7.10 -12.51 8.43
N ASP A 184 7.03 -12.91 9.71
CA ASP A 184 7.93 -12.45 10.77
C ASP A 184 8.03 -10.92 10.83
N LEU A 185 6.93 -10.25 10.51
CA LEU A 185 6.85 -8.80 10.65
C LEU A 185 6.56 -8.44 12.11
N PRO A 186 7.28 -7.45 12.67
CA PRO A 186 7.06 -7.02 14.04
C PRO A 186 5.67 -6.38 14.18
N GLU A 187 5.37 -5.94 15.39
CA GLU A 187 4.09 -5.37 15.72
C GLU A 187 3.79 -4.13 14.87
N ILE A 188 2.87 -4.29 13.90
CA ILE A 188 2.42 -3.22 13.02
C ILE A 188 1.26 -2.50 13.67
N ASN A 189 1.27 -1.15 13.61
CA ASN A 189 0.19 -0.31 14.08
C ASN A 189 -0.67 0.18 12.91
N TRP A 190 -1.96 0.31 13.18
CA TRP A 190 -2.93 0.91 12.27
C TRP A 190 -3.94 1.72 13.08
N LEU A 191 -4.10 2.99 12.77
CA LEU A 191 -5.03 3.89 13.45
C LEU A 191 -6.47 3.39 13.33
N SER A 192 -7.27 3.69 14.36
CA SER A 192 -8.68 3.34 14.39
C SER A 192 -9.56 4.58 14.52
N SER A 193 -10.82 4.44 14.09
CA SER A 193 -11.88 5.40 14.35
C SER A 193 -12.29 5.37 15.82
N PRO A 194 -13.07 6.36 16.30
CA PRO A 194 -13.65 6.34 17.64
C PRO A 194 -14.52 5.10 17.94
N GLU A 195 -15.08 4.48 16.90
CA GLU A 195 -15.89 3.26 16.98
C GLU A 195 -15.05 1.98 17.06
N GLY A 196 -13.71 2.10 16.95
CA GLY A 196 -12.78 0.97 17.05
C GLY A 196 -12.44 0.26 15.75
N TYR A 197 -12.98 0.68 14.60
CA TYR A 197 -12.62 0.14 13.29
C TYR A 197 -11.32 0.76 12.78
N ASN A 198 -10.45 -0.01 12.11
CA ASN A 198 -9.29 0.60 11.48
C ASN A 198 -9.71 1.62 10.41
N THR A 199 -8.91 2.67 10.23
CA THR A 199 -9.21 3.77 9.30
C THR A 199 -9.31 3.34 7.84
N GLY A 200 -8.87 2.13 7.49
CA GLY A 200 -8.98 1.53 6.17
C GLY A 200 -8.21 2.24 5.06
N GLY A 201 -8.35 3.56 4.98
CA GLY A 201 -7.78 4.38 3.91
C GLY A 201 -6.43 5.04 4.21
N TRP A 202 -5.98 5.01 5.48
CA TRP A 202 -4.71 5.59 5.97
C TRP A 202 -4.33 4.99 7.32
N GLY A 203 -3.22 5.45 7.90
CA GLY A 203 -2.91 5.23 9.32
C GLY A 203 -2.22 3.91 9.65
N MET A 204 -1.88 3.07 8.68
CA MET A 204 -0.94 1.96 8.87
C MET A 204 0.49 2.51 8.94
N TYR A 205 1.35 1.89 9.77
CA TYR A 205 2.75 2.26 9.93
C TYR A 205 3.65 1.13 9.47
N LEU A 206 4.49 1.39 8.47
CA LEU A 206 5.43 0.41 7.90
C LEU A 206 6.82 1.03 7.70
N THR A 207 7.83 0.18 7.60
CA THR A 207 9.17 0.54 7.09
C THR A 207 9.28 0.20 5.60
N ALA A 208 10.26 0.76 4.89
CA ALA A 208 10.48 0.41 3.47
C ALA A 208 10.70 -1.09 3.24
N PRO A 209 11.47 -1.84 4.07
CA PRO A 209 11.55 -3.29 3.95
C PRO A 209 10.20 -4.01 4.13
N TRP A 210 9.32 -3.54 5.02
CA TRP A 210 8.00 -4.16 5.22
C TRP A 210 7.05 -3.85 4.07
N ILE A 211 7.13 -2.65 3.51
CA ILE A 211 6.42 -2.29 2.28
C ILE A 211 6.84 -3.22 1.14
N ALA A 212 8.14 -3.41 0.96
CA ALA A 212 8.67 -4.30 -0.07
C ALA A 212 8.27 -5.76 0.16
N ALA A 213 8.28 -6.25 1.42
CA ALA A 213 7.81 -7.59 1.77
C ALA A 213 6.33 -7.80 1.44
N LEU A 214 5.47 -6.81 1.78
CA LEU A 214 4.05 -6.85 1.44
C LEU A 214 3.83 -6.86 -0.08
N GLY A 215 4.59 -6.04 -0.81
CA GLY A 215 4.58 -6.04 -2.26
C GLY A 215 5.05 -7.37 -2.86
N TRP A 216 6.03 -8.03 -2.23
CA TRP A 216 6.50 -9.35 -2.64
C TRP A 216 5.42 -10.43 -2.42
N LEU A 217 4.69 -10.39 -1.30
CA LEU A 217 3.52 -11.25 -1.08
C LEU A 217 2.51 -11.11 -2.23
N ILE A 218 2.19 -9.88 -2.63
CA ILE A 218 1.29 -9.62 -3.76
C ILE A 218 1.89 -10.13 -5.07
N LYS A 219 3.16 -9.88 -5.34
CA LYS A 219 3.88 -10.37 -6.52
C LYS A 219 3.89 -11.90 -6.62
N GLN A 220 3.89 -12.61 -5.48
CA GLN A 220 3.80 -14.06 -5.38
C GLN A 220 2.36 -14.59 -5.35
N ASN A 221 1.38 -13.81 -5.81
CA ASN A 221 -0.04 -14.17 -5.78
C ASN A 221 -0.52 -14.62 -4.39
N GLY A 222 -0.06 -13.94 -3.35
CA GLY A 222 -0.46 -14.19 -1.97
C GLY A 222 0.25 -15.36 -1.30
N MET A 223 1.27 -15.93 -1.94
CA MET A 223 2.09 -17.02 -1.38
C MET A 223 3.30 -16.45 -0.62
N TRP A 224 3.59 -17.00 0.55
CA TRP A 224 4.76 -16.67 1.37
C TRP A 224 5.39 -17.94 1.92
N ASN A 225 6.67 -18.15 1.65
CA ASN A 225 7.42 -19.35 2.09
C ASN A 225 6.69 -20.69 1.84
N GLY A 226 5.96 -20.80 0.71
CA GLY A 226 5.21 -22.01 0.34
C GLY A 226 3.81 -22.11 0.96
N GLU A 227 3.38 -21.16 1.79
CA GLU A 227 2.03 -21.08 2.37
C GLU A 227 1.20 -20.03 1.63
N GLN A 228 -0.05 -20.35 1.27
CA GLN A 228 -0.98 -19.42 0.66
C GLN A 228 -1.65 -18.59 1.76
N LEU A 229 -1.21 -17.34 1.95
CA LEU A 229 -1.73 -16.44 3.01
C LEU A 229 -2.99 -15.68 2.57
N VAL A 230 -3.06 -15.32 1.29
CA VAL A 230 -4.22 -14.65 0.67
C VAL A 230 -4.50 -15.35 -0.66
N SER A 231 -5.77 -15.55 -1.00
CA SER A 231 -6.16 -16.25 -2.24
C SER A 231 -5.45 -15.70 -3.48
N ALA A 232 -4.88 -16.59 -4.30
CA ALA A 232 -4.22 -16.22 -5.55
C ALA A 232 -5.20 -15.56 -6.53
N GLU A 233 -6.44 -16.01 -6.57
CA GLU A 233 -7.51 -15.44 -7.38
C GLU A 233 -7.78 -13.99 -6.95
N TRP A 234 -7.89 -13.75 -5.63
CA TRP A 234 -8.08 -12.39 -5.12
C TRP A 234 -6.92 -11.48 -5.49
N ILE A 235 -5.68 -11.90 -5.27
CA ILE A 235 -4.49 -11.08 -5.60
C ILE A 235 -4.45 -10.78 -7.10
N SER A 236 -4.71 -11.77 -7.94
CA SER A 236 -4.80 -11.55 -9.39
C SER A 236 -5.87 -10.51 -9.76
N ASP A 237 -7.04 -10.59 -9.12
CA ASP A 237 -8.13 -9.63 -9.35
C ASP A 237 -7.85 -8.24 -8.77
N MET A 238 -7.19 -8.18 -7.63
CA MET A 238 -6.83 -6.94 -6.93
C MET A 238 -5.97 -6.02 -7.81
N VAL A 239 -5.00 -6.58 -8.52
CA VAL A 239 -4.04 -5.81 -9.32
C VAL A 239 -4.44 -5.62 -10.79
N LYS A 240 -5.63 -6.11 -11.21
CA LYS A 240 -6.14 -5.87 -12.57
C LYS A 240 -6.55 -4.40 -12.75
N PRO A 241 -6.19 -3.75 -13.87
CA PRO A 241 -6.77 -2.46 -14.25
C PRO A 241 -8.28 -2.59 -14.40
N ARG A 242 -9.05 -1.76 -13.68
CA ARG A 242 -10.52 -1.78 -13.75
C ARG A 242 -11.10 -0.45 -14.14
N VAL A 243 -10.52 0.64 -13.63
CA VAL A 243 -10.98 2.00 -13.91
C VAL A 243 -9.77 2.86 -14.22
N GLN A 244 -9.87 3.69 -15.26
CA GLN A 244 -8.84 4.67 -15.59
C GLN A 244 -8.83 5.80 -14.55
N ILE A 245 -7.64 6.28 -14.21
CA ILE A 245 -7.44 7.47 -13.39
C ILE A 245 -7.20 8.63 -14.38
N PRO A 246 -8.18 9.53 -14.60
CA PRO A 246 -8.07 10.53 -15.67
C PRO A 246 -6.83 11.42 -15.55
N GLU A 247 -6.46 11.81 -14.32
CA GLU A 247 -5.35 12.70 -14.03
C GLU A 247 -3.98 12.01 -14.18
N ALA A 248 -3.94 10.69 -14.21
CA ALA A 248 -2.71 9.90 -14.31
C ALA A 248 -2.44 9.36 -15.73
N ALA A 249 -3.17 9.81 -16.73
CA ALA A 249 -3.00 9.37 -18.11
C ALA A 249 -1.57 9.62 -18.62
N GLY A 250 -0.90 8.55 -19.06
CA GLY A 250 0.48 8.61 -19.58
C GLY A 250 1.57 8.37 -18.52
N HIS A 251 1.22 8.22 -17.25
CA HIS A 251 2.13 7.79 -16.19
C HIS A 251 2.22 6.25 -16.12
N ALA A 252 3.22 5.75 -15.41
CA ALA A 252 3.44 4.31 -15.21
C ALA A 252 2.29 3.61 -14.50
N ILE A 253 1.51 4.36 -13.70
CA ILE A 253 0.30 3.92 -13.00
C ILE A 253 -0.85 4.83 -13.38
N ASP A 254 -1.68 4.42 -14.31
CA ASP A 254 -2.77 5.20 -14.91
C ASP A 254 -4.17 4.66 -14.60
N SER A 255 -4.25 3.54 -13.90
CA SER A 255 -5.49 2.83 -13.65
C SER A 255 -5.62 2.44 -12.18
N TYR A 256 -6.82 2.06 -11.74
CA TYR A 256 -7.14 1.60 -10.40
C TYR A 256 -7.75 0.20 -10.44
N GLY A 257 -7.26 -0.66 -9.56
CA GLY A 257 -7.79 -1.99 -9.29
C GLY A 257 -8.63 -2.02 -8.00
N TYR A 258 -8.52 -3.06 -7.20
CA TYR A 258 -9.19 -3.12 -5.90
C TYR A 258 -8.29 -2.51 -4.81
N GLN A 259 -8.44 -1.20 -4.56
CA GLN A 259 -7.70 -0.41 -3.58
C GLN A 259 -6.17 -0.35 -3.84
N VAL A 260 -5.75 -0.57 -5.07
CA VAL A 260 -4.37 -0.40 -5.56
C VAL A 260 -4.39 0.31 -6.91
N LYS A 261 -3.35 1.09 -7.18
CA LYS A 261 -3.13 1.66 -8.51
C LYS A 261 -2.45 0.63 -9.40
N THR A 262 -2.70 0.69 -10.68
CA THR A 262 -2.15 -0.27 -11.65
C THR A 262 -1.74 0.42 -12.93
N GLY A 263 -0.81 -0.20 -13.67
CA GLY A 263 -0.42 0.18 -15.01
C GLY A 263 -0.09 -1.05 -15.84
N GLU A 264 0.41 -0.83 -17.04
CA GLU A 264 0.73 -1.92 -17.97
C GLU A 264 1.86 -2.82 -17.41
N LYS A 265 2.92 -2.23 -16.88
CA LYS A 265 4.14 -2.95 -16.44
C LYS A 265 4.21 -3.17 -14.94
N ILE A 266 3.49 -2.37 -14.15
CA ILE A 266 3.57 -2.36 -12.70
C ILE A 266 2.18 -2.35 -12.05
N PHE A 267 2.14 -2.74 -10.79
CA PHE A 267 1.10 -2.37 -9.84
C PHE A 267 1.74 -1.59 -8.69
N ALA A 268 1.00 -0.68 -8.09
CA ALA A 268 1.55 0.15 -7.02
C ALA A 268 0.50 0.48 -5.96
N ALA A 269 0.95 0.56 -4.70
CA ALA A 269 0.23 1.27 -3.66
C ALA A 269 0.97 2.58 -3.40
N GLU A 270 0.22 3.67 -3.37
CA GLU A 270 0.76 5.00 -3.17
C GLU A 270 0.11 5.67 -1.95
N GLY A 271 0.92 6.33 -1.14
CA GLY A 271 0.49 7.16 -0.03
C GLY A 271 0.97 8.59 -0.17
N ALA A 272 0.25 9.53 0.41
CA ALA A 272 0.64 10.93 0.44
C ALA A 272 2.10 11.08 0.90
N PHE A 273 2.77 12.12 0.40
CA PHE A 273 4.18 12.39 0.63
C PHE A 273 5.15 11.35 0.06
N GLY A 274 4.74 10.55 -0.94
CA GLY A 274 5.64 9.67 -1.65
C GLY A 274 5.94 8.34 -0.95
N GLN A 275 4.97 7.77 -0.24
CA GLN A 275 5.04 6.39 0.22
C GLN A 275 4.69 5.47 -0.94
N PHE A 276 5.57 4.58 -1.35
CA PHE A 276 5.35 3.69 -2.49
C PHE A 276 5.65 2.24 -2.20
N MET A 277 4.77 1.37 -2.65
CA MET A 277 5.00 -0.05 -2.92
C MET A 277 4.84 -0.24 -4.42
N ILE A 278 5.90 -0.65 -5.12
CA ILE A 278 5.88 -0.84 -6.57
C ILE A 278 6.28 -2.27 -6.88
N GLY A 279 5.39 -3.03 -7.51
CA GLY A 279 5.66 -4.40 -7.96
C GLY A 279 5.62 -4.48 -9.49
N PHE A 280 6.62 -5.13 -10.08
CA PHE A 280 6.72 -5.33 -11.53
C PHE A 280 5.98 -6.61 -11.95
N ARG A 281 5.15 -6.54 -13.00
CA ARG A 281 4.33 -7.68 -13.42
C ARG A 281 5.16 -8.85 -13.96
N GLU A 282 6.03 -8.57 -14.92
CA GLU A 282 6.84 -9.60 -15.61
C GLU A 282 8.20 -9.83 -14.95
N ILE A 283 8.69 -8.86 -14.17
CA ILE A 283 10.02 -8.91 -13.54
C ILE A 283 9.85 -9.23 -12.06
N PRO A 284 10.64 -10.16 -11.46
CA PRO A 284 10.54 -10.52 -10.05
C PRO A 284 11.16 -9.46 -9.13
N VAL A 285 10.73 -8.21 -9.28
CA VAL A 285 11.23 -7.04 -8.54
C VAL A 285 10.08 -6.34 -7.83
N VAL A 286 10.36 -5.90 -6.61
CA VAL A 286 9.48 -5.05 -5.80
C VAL A 286 10.31 -3.96 -5.13
N ILE A 287 9.77 -2.75 -5.05
CA ILE A 287 10.40 -1.61 -4.39
C ILE A 287 9.46 -1.08 -3.32
N GLY A 288 9.98 -0.87 -2.10
CA GLY A 288 9.34 -0.13 -1.03
C GLY A 288 10.06 1.20 -0.80
N ILE A 289 9.32 2.30 -0.78
CA ILE A 289 9.87 3.67 -0.59
C ILE A 289 9.06 4.37 0.49
N THR A 290 9.77 5.11 1.36
CA THR A 290 9.20 6.15 2.20
C THR A 290 9.86 7.49 1.87
N SER A 291 9.06 8.57 1.87
CA SER A 291 9.50 9.91 1.44
C SER A 291 8.72 11.00 2.17
N GLY A 292 9.22 12.23 2.11
CA GLY A 292 8.56 13.45 2.57
C GLY A 292 7.94 14.29 1.45
N THR A 293 8.10 13.88 0.18
CA THR A 293 7.65 14.65 -0.99
C THR A 293 6.67 13.85 -1.84
N ALA A 294 5.50 14.39 -2.09
CA ALA A 294 4.58 13.84 -3.08
C ALA A 294 5.12 14.10 -4.50
N SER A 295 5.40 13.05 -5.24
CA SER A 295 5.73 13.14 -6.66
C SER A 295 5.21 11.92 -7.41
N GLU A 296 4.42 12.15 -8.44
CA GLU A 296 3.90 11.12 -9.34
C GLU A 296 5.02 10.47 -10.18
N LYS A 297 6.15 11.17 -10.35
CA LYS A 297 7.31 10.67 -11.12
C LYS A 297 8.08 9.55 -10.43
N ILE A 298 7.92 9.33 -9.12
CA ILE A 298 8.63 8.26 -8.40
C ILE A 298 8.37 6.90 -9.07
N ALA A 299 7.12 6.58 -9.40
CA ALA A 299 6.78 5.34 -10.07
C ALA A 299 7.34 5.27 -11.50
N ASP A 300 7.29 6.38 -12.24
CA ASP A 300 7.84 6.49 -13.60
C ASP A 300 9.35 6.28 -13.62
N ILE A 301 10.08 6.90 -12.68
CA ILE A 301 11.53 6.73 -12.51
C ILE A 301 11.85 5.26 -12.20
N CYS A 302 11.17 4.68 -11.21
CA CYS A 302 11.37 3.27 -10.87
C CYS A 302 11.11 2.35 -12.07
N GLN A 303 10.01 2.55 -12.80
CA GLN A 303 9.71 1.75 -13.98
C GLN A 303 10.80 1.89 -15.05
N LYS A 304 11.16 3.11 -15.42
CA LYS A 304 12.20 3.43 -16.41
C LYS A 304 13.51 2.69 -16.11
N TYR A 305 13.99 2.80 -14.89
CA TYR A 305 15.30 2.28 -14.53
C TYR A 305 15.33 0.77 -14.28
N ILE A 306 14.27 0.20 -13.70
CA ILE A 306 14.21 -1.27 -13.52
C ILE A 306 14.13 -1.98 -14.86
N LEU A 307 13.32 -1.49 -15.81
CA LEU A 307 13.29 -2.06 -17.17
C LEU A 307 14.67 -1.97 -17.82
N LYS A 308 15.34 -0.82 -17.75
CA LYS A 308 16.70 -0.64 -18.25
C LYS A 308 17.72 -1.56 -17.56
N ALA A 309 17.60 -1.73 -16.23
CA ALA A 309 18.55 -2.53 -15.45
C ALA A 309 18.48 -4.04 -15.76
N VAL A 310 17.31 -4.54 -16.12
CA VAL A 310 17.11 -5.95 -16.53
C VAL A 310 17.68 -6.21 -17.93
N GLU A 311 17.55 -5.25 -18.85
CA GLU A 311 18.04 -5.38 -20.23
C GLU A 311 19.53 -5.15 -20.37
N ALA A 312 20.16 -4.53 -19.36
CA ALA A 312 21.57 -4.20 -19.36
C ALA A 312 22.47 -5.44 -19.20
N PRO A 313 23.75 -5.36 -19.64
CA PRO A 313 24.74 -6.36 -19.31
C PRO A 313 24.86 -6.57 -17.79
N LYS A 314 25.35 -7.74 -17.39
CA LYS A 314 25.66 -8.01 -15.97
C LYS A 314 26.57 -6.94 -15.41
N SER A 315 26.36 -6.57 -14.17
CA SER A 315 27.18 -5.58 -13.46
C SER A 315 28.65 -5.95 -13.42
N THR A 316 29.47 -4.96 -13.61
CA THR A 316 30.92 -5.06 -13.31
C THR A 316 31.14 -5.06 -11.80
N GLU A 317 32.33 -5.47 -11.34
CA GLU A 317 32.65 -5.39 -9.91
C GLU A 317 32.77 -3.95 -9.41
N GLU A 318 33.16 -3.03 -10.30
CA GLU A 318 33.23 -1.59 -10.01
C GLU A 318 31.80 -1.02 -9.74
N GLU A 319 30.80 -1.36 -10.58
CA GLU A 319 29.42 -0.95 -10.42
C GLU A 319 28.82 -1.52 -9.12
N ARG A 320 29.05 -2.80 -8.81
CA ARG A 320 28.62 -3.41 -7.55
C ARG A 320 29.26 -2.73 -6.34
N THR A 321 30.55 -2.43 -6.42
CA THR A 321 31.26 -1.75 -5.35
C THR A 321 30.72 -0.34 -5.13
N ALA A 322 30.40 0.40 -6.20
CA ALA A 322 29.83 1.73 -6.13
C ALA A 322 28.41 1.70 -5.48
N LEU A 323 27.58 0.72 -5.84
CA LEU A 323 26.24 0.56 -5.26
C LEU A 323 26.32 0.21 -3.76
N ARG A 324 27.20 -0.72 -3.37
CA ARG A 324 27.42 -1.07 -1.95
C ARG A 324 27.95 0.09 -1.13
N LYS A 325 28.86 0.89 -1.73
CA LYS A 325 29.35 2.10 -1.07
C LYS A 325 28.20 3.08 -0.81
N LYS A 326 27.34 3.31 -1.83
CA LYS A 326 26.15 4.17 -1.66
C LYS A 326 25.25 3.66 -0.53
N GLU A 327 25.01 2.35 -0.47
CA GLU A 327 24.22 1.74 0.60
C GLU A 327 24.86 1.92 1.99
N ALA A 328 26.18 1.68 2.10
CA ALA A 328 26.91 1.88 3.36
C ALA A 328 26.91 3.34 3.81
N ASP A 329 26.99 4.29 2.87
CA ASP A 329 26.96 5.73 3.17
C ASP A 329 25.55 6.18 3.67
N LEU A 330 24.49 5.49 3.27
CA LEU A 330 23.10 5.77 3.68
C LEU A 330 22.74 5.10 5.00
N CYS A 331 23.18 3.88 5.22
CA CYS A 331 22.96 3.12 6.44
C CYS A 331 23.99 3.53 7.49
N LEU A 332 23.80 4.70 8.11
CA LEU A 332 24.61 5.09 9.25
C LEU A 332 24.54 4.00 10.31
N PRO A 333 25.68 3.48 10.81
CA PRO A 333 25.65 2.56 11.93
C PRO A 333 24.99 3.26 13.12
N MET A 334 23.98 2.62 13.71
CA MET A 334 23.51 3.05 15.02
C MET A 334 24.71 3.06 15.95
N PRO A 335 24.88 4.08 16.81
CA PRO A 335 25.92 4.05 17.82
C PRO A 335 25.86 2.71 18.56
N ASP A 336 27.01 2.05 18.69
CA ASP A 336 27.12 0.73 19.29
C ASP A 336 26.42 0.71 20.65
N GLY A 337 25.36 -0.09 20.77
CA GLY A 337 24.72 -0.45 22.02
C GLY A 337 23.55 0.40 22.49
N GLU A 338 23.08 1.38 21.74
CA GLU A 338 21.84 2.08 22.08
C GLU A 338 20.69 1.57 21.20
N ASP A 339 19.77 0.85 21.83
CA ASP A 339 18.43 0.65 21.27
C ASP A 339 17.82 2.02 21.00
N VAL A 340 17.11 2.15 19.89
CA VAL A 340 16.29 3.36 19.61
C VAL A 340 15.47 3.64 20.88
N PRO A 341 15.59 4.81 21.51
CA PRO A 341 14.86 5.10 22.74
C PRO A 341 13.39 4.74 22.58
N GLU A 342 12.84 3.99 23.55
CA GLU A 342 11.45 3.51 23.53
C GLU A 342 10.44 4.66 23.31
N GLU A 343 10.86 5.89 23.61
CA GLU A 343 10.16 7.15 23.42
C GLU A 343 9.98 7.54 21.93
N LEU A 344 10.82 7.06 21.02
CA LEU A 344 10.68 7.24 19.57
C LEU A 344 9.73 6.21 18.92
N TYR A 345 9.39 5.15 19.62
CA TYR A 345 8.27 4.30 19.23
C TYR A 345 6.99 4.99 19.70
N TRP A 346 6.20 5.47 18.76
CA TRP A 346 4.88 6.01 19.06
C TRP A 346 4.03 4.94 19.74
N LYS A 347 4.03 4.91 21.05
CA LYS A 347 3.00 4.23 21.81
C LYS A 347 1.73 5.06 21.62
N VAL A 348 0.96 4.72 20.62
CA VAL A 348 -0.44 5.15 20.57
C VAL A 348 -1.11 4.41 21.72
N LYS A 349 -1.22 5.08 22.88
CA LYS A 349 -2.15 4.64 23.92
C LYS A 349 -3.54 4.78 23.34
N GLY A 350 -4.24 3.64 23.24
CA GLY A 350 -5.64 3.57 22.88
C GLY A 350 -6.55 4.35 23.81
#